data_0d1d019c418b45310b1f2d7853e77d1d
#
_entry.id   0d1d019c418b45310b1f2d7853e77d1d
#
_cell.length_a   1.000
_cell.length_b   1.000
_cell.length_c   1.000
_cell.angle_alpha   90.00
_cell.angle_beta   90.00
_cell.angle_gamma   90.00
#
_symmetry.space_group_name_H-M   'P 1'
#
loop_
_entity.id
_entity.type
_entity.pdbx_description
1 polymer ?
#
loop_
_entity_poly.entity_id
_entity_poly.type
_entity_poly.pdbx_seq_one_letter_code
_entity_poly.pdbx_strand_id
1 'polypeptide(L)'
;MTPTGGASGARNQTLGALLWLAIEQSRLPLKLFDSSTGFLLPDGSVRSPDASVVRLDRWQALSEAEREGFAPICPDLVVELASPADEPQALRHKMAAYMANGASLGWLLLPQSRTVEVWTAAETANSPLVLTDPNRLEAGLEFPGLVMDPRRIWEV
;
A
#
# COMPACT_ATOMS: atom_id res chain seq x y z
N MET A 1 -7.89 3.31 -17.70
CA MET A 1 -8.21 2.67 -16.39
C MET A 1 -9.43 1.77 -16.57
N THR A 2 -9.34 0.55 -16.14
CA THR A 2 -10.48 -0.36 -16.16
C THR A 2 -11.41 -0.01 -14.99
N PRO A 3 -12.73 0.19 -15.24
CA PRO A 3 -13.65 0.44 -14.15
C PRO A 3 -13.68 -0.68 -13.12
N THR A 4 -13.90 -0.34 -11.86
CA THR A 4 -14.04 -1.30 -10.78
C THR A 4 -15.49 -1.30 -10.26
N GLY A 5 -15.89 -2.35 -9.55
CA GLY A 5 -17.22 -2.41 -8.94
C GLY A 5 -17.38 -1.37 -7.84
N GLY A 6 -18.64 -1.02 -7.53
CA GLY A 6 -18.95 0.04 -6.57
C GLY A 6 -18.37 -0.22 -5.18
N ALA A 7 -18.50 -1.45 -4.66
CA ALA A 7 -17.98 -1.79 -3.33
C ALA A 7 -16.46 -1.64 -3.26
N SER A 8 -15.73 -2.13 -4.28
CA SER A 8 -14.28 -1.97 -4.35
C SER A 8 -13.86 -0.51 -4.46
N GLY A 9 -14.59 0.27 -5.28
CA GLY A 9 -14.33 1.70 -5.40
C GLY A 9 -14.53 2.46 -4.09
N ALA A 10 -15.60 2.14 -3.36
CA ALA A 10 -15.88 2.74 -2.06
C ALA A 10 -14.80 2.40 -1.02
N ARG A 11 -14.38 1.13 -0.98
CA ARG A 11 -13.30 0.70 -0.09
C ARG A 11 -11.96 1.38 -0.42
N ASN A 12 -11.64 1.49 -1.70
CA ASN A 12 -10.42 2.20 -2.13
C ASN A 12 -10.44 3.67 -1.71
N GLN A 13 -11.59 4.33 -1.83
CA GLN A 13 -11.73 5.72 -1.41
C GLN A 13 -11.56 5.86 0.10
N THR A 14 -12.15 4.96 0.90
CA THR A 14 -11.99 4.96 2.35
C THR A 14 -10.54 4.71 2.75
N LEU A 15 -9.87 3.77 2.10
CA LEU A 15 -8.45 3.50 2.32
C LEU A 15 -7.61 4.77 2.09
N GLY A 16 -7.81 5.43 0.97
CA GLY A 16 -7.09 6.67 0.65
C GLY A 16 -7.33 7.77 1.68
N ALA A 17 -8.57 7.96 2.10
CA ALA A 17 -8.93 8.97 3.10
C ALA A 17 -8.28 8.67 4.46
N LEU A 18 -8.33 7.41 4.91
CA LEU A 18 -7.73 7.01 6.19
C LEU A 18 -6.20 7.16 6.17
N LEU A 19 -5.56 6.78 5.07
CA LEU A 19 -4.11 6.96 4.92
C LEU A 19 -3.72 8.44 4.87
N TRP A 20 -4.48 9.26 4.16
CA TRP A 20 -4.25 10.70 4.13
C TRP A 20 -4.25 11.29 5.54
N LEU A 21 -5.30 10.99 6.32
CA LEU A 21 -5.42 11.46 7.69
C LEU A 21 -4.28 10.94 8.57
N ALA A 22 -3.94 9.67 8.45
CA ALA A 22 -2.87 9.06 9.22
C ALA A 22 -1.51 9.73 8.94
N ILE A 23 -1.22 10.02 7.67
CA ILE A 23 0.00 10.72 7.27
C ILE A 23 0.03 12.12 7.87
N GLU A 24 -1.07 12.88 7.74
CA GLU A 24 -1.15 14.22 8.29
C GLU A 24 -0.95 14.22 9.82
N GLN A 25 -1.57 13.28 10.51
CA GLN A 25 -1.43 13.17 11.97
C GLN A 25 -0.04 12.74 12.41
N SER A 26 0.64 11.91 11.62
CA SER A 26 2.00 11.45 11.91
C SER A 26 3.03 12.56 11.81
N ARG A 27 2.76 13.57 10.99
CA ARG A 27 3.68 14.66 10.64
C ARG A 27 4.96 14.19 9.95
N LEU A 28 4.97 12.95 9.45
CA LEU A 28 6.09 12.44 8.67
C LEU A 28 6.09 13.04 7.26
N PRO A 29 7.27 13.27 6.68
CA PRO A 29 7.39 13.79 5.31
C PRO A 29 7.15 12.65 4.30
N LEU A 30 5.89 12.39 4.01
CA LEU A 30 5.45 11.31 3.16
C LEU A 30 4.49 11.81 2.08
N LYS A 31 4.48 11.13 0.93
CA LYS A 31 3.58 11.43 -0.16
C LYS A 31 2.74 10.21 -0.48
N LEU A 32 1.43 10.40 -0.54
CA LEU A 32 0.45 9.36 -0.82
C LEU A 32 0.05 9.37 -2.30
N PHE A 33 -0.11 8.18 -2.87
CA PHE A 33 -0.52 8.00 -4.26
C PHE A 33 -1.75 7.09 -4.33
N ASP A 34 -2.62 7.36 -5.31
CA ASP A 34 -3.85 6.62 -5.52
C ASP A 34 -3.63 5.31 -6.32
N SER A 35 -4.70 4.57 -6.51
CA SER A 35 -4.68 3.25 -7.17
C SER A 35 -4.36 3.30 -8.67
N SER A 36 -4.38 4.47 -9.29
CA SER A 36 -4.07 4.62 -10.72
C SER A 36 -2.61 4.93 -10.99
N THR A 37 -1.82 5.21 -9.95
CA THR A 37 -0.43 5.61 -10.10
C THR A 37 0.45 4.41 -10.42
N GLY A 38 1.12 4.45 -11.56
CA GLY A 38 2.09 3.42 -11.96
C GLY A 38 3.50 3.78 -11.52
N PHE A 39 4.23 2.78 -11.03
CA PHE A 39 5.65 2.88 -10.68
C PHE A 39 6.44 1.91 -11.53
N LEU A 40 7.57 2.38 -12.07
CA LEU A 40 8.53 1.52 -12.76
C LEU A 40 9.49 0.96 -11.70
N LEU A 41 9.33 -0.32 -11.39
CA LEU A 41 10.11 -0.97 -10.33
C LEU A 41 11.52 -1.35 -10.82
N PRO A 42 12.48 -1.56 -9.90
CA PRO A 42 13.84 -1.94 -10.27
C PRO A 42 13.95 -3.17 -11.19
N ASP A 43 13.00 -4.11 -11.09
CA ASP A 43 13.00 -5.29 -11.97
C ASP A 43 12.46 -5.03 -13.37
N GLY A 44 12.09 -3.79 -13.69
CA GLY A 44 11.55 -3.38 -14.99
C GLY A 44 10.04 -3.52 -15.12
N SER A 45 9.35 -4.06 -14.13
CA SER A 45 7.89 -4.12 -14.16
C SER A 45 7.27 -2.78 -13.82
N VAL A 46 6.04 -2.54 -14.32
CA VAL A 46 5.23 -1.39 -13.94
C VAL A 46 4.07 -1.91 -13.12
N ARG A 47 3.90 -1.39 -11.91
CA ARG A 47 2.84 -1.81 -11.00
C ARG A 47 2.13 -0.59 -10.41
N SER A 48 0.83 -0.77 -10.12
CA SER A 48 -0.03 0.26 -9.53
C SER A 48 -0.68 -0.29 -8.26
N PRO A 49 -0.06 -0.14 -7.10
CA PRO A 49 -0.69 -0.54 -5.83
C PRO A 49 -2.00 0.22 -5.60
N ASP A 50 -2.92 -0.37 -4.85
CA ASP A 50 -4.19 0.30 -4.52
C ASP A 50 -3.96 1.58 -3.72
N ALA A 51 -2.95 1.61 -2.87
CA ALA A 51 -2.41 2.83 -2.29
C ALA A 51 -0.91 2.66 -2.09
N SER A 52 -0.18 3.75 -2.14
CA SER A 52 1.26 3.70 -1.94
C SER A 52 1.78 4.98 -1.32
N VAL A 53 2.86 4.86 -0.57
CA VAL A 53 3.48 5.98 0.13
C VAL A 53 4.97 6.00 -0.21
N VAL A 54 5.46 7.16 -0.58
CA VAL A 54 6.87 7.39 -0.87
C VAL A 54 7.39 8.45 0.09
N ARG A 55 8.59 8.24 0.64
CA ARG A 55 9.27 9.27 1.43
C ARG A 55 9.49 10.50 0.56
N LEU A 56 9.19 11.66 1.11
CA LEU A 56 9.19 12.91 0.36
C LEU A 56 10.57 13.22 -0.24
N ASP A 57 11.65 12.93 0.46
CA ASP A 57 13.01 13.13 -0.05
C ASP A 57 13.31 12.29 -1.28
N ARG A 58 12.83 11.04 -1.32
CA ARG A 58 12.97 10.16 -2.48
C ARG A 58 12.17 10.68 -3.67
N TRP A 59 10.97 11.18 -3.41
CA TRP A 59 10.13 11.78 -4.44
C TRP A 59 10.77 13.05 -5.02
N GLN A 60 11.26 13.91 -4.14
CA GLN A 60 11.88 15.18 -4.55
C GLN A 60 13.20 14.99 -5.30
N ALA A 61 13.89 13.86 -5.09
CA ALA A 61 15.11 13.54 -5.81
C ALA A 61 14.88 13.16 -7.27
N LEU A 62 13.63 12.86 -7.67
CA LEU A 62 13.28 12.55 -9.05
C LEU A 62 13.23 13.81 -9.88
N SER A 63 13.56 13.69 -11.19
CA SER A 63 13.37 14.77 -12.14
C SER A 63 11.89 15.04 -12.39
N GLU A 64 11.57 16.20 -12.93
CA GLU A 64 10.19 16.53 -13.30
C GLU A 64 9.63 15.50 -14.29
N ALA A 65 10.41 15.13 -15.30
CA ALA A 65 9.98 14.13 -16.29
C ALA A 65 9.71 12.77 -15.65
N GLU A 66 10.54 12.34 -14.69
CA GLU A 66 10.33 11.10 -13.96
C GLU A 66 9.07 11.12 -13.13
N ARG A 67 8.74 12.27 -12.52
CA ARG A 67 7.50 12.44 -11.74
C ARG A 67 6.25 12.45 -12.60
N GLU A 68 6.33 12.98 -13.80
CA GLU A 68 5.19 13.05 -14.73
C GLU A 68 4.90 11.69 -15.39
N GLY A 69 5.89 10.83 -15.51
CA GLY A 69 5.73 9.47 -16.03
C GLY A 69 5.53 8.44 -14.93
N PHE A 70 5.86 7.20 -15.24
CA PHE A 70 5.93 6.15 -14.23
C PHE A 70 7.21 6.35 -13.42
N ALA A 71 7.06 6.81 -12.18
CA ALA A 71 8.21 7.13 -11.34
C ALA A 71 9.10 5.89 -11.17
N PRO A 72 10.42 5.99 -11.44
CA PRO A 72 11.32 4.83 -11.42
C PRO A 72 11.79 4.51 -10.01
N ILE A 73 10.85 4.27 -9.12
CA ILE A 73 11.09 3.88 -7.72
C ILE A 73 10.06 2.85 -7.29
N CYS A 74 10.42 2.01 -6.31
CA CYS A 74 9.45 1.24 -5.56
C CYS A 74 8.98 2.08 -4.38
N PRO A 75 7.67 2.20 -4.13
CA PRO A 75 7.17 2.89 -2.93
C PRO A 75 7.73 2.28 -1.65
N ASP A 76 7.82 3.09 -0.61
CA ASP A 76 8.28 2.65 0.72
C ASP A 76 7.22 1.83 1.43
N LEU A 77 5.95 2.24 1.34
CA LEU A 77 4.79 1.48 1.82
C LEU A 77 3.88 1.19 0.64
N VAL A 78 3.51 -0.08 0.46
CA VAL A 78 2.56 -0.52 -0.55
C VAL A 78 1.35 -1.15 0.13
N VAL A 79 0.16 -0.85 -0.38
CA VAL A 79 -1.09 -1.41 0.12
C VAL A 79 -1.87 -2.01 -1.04
N GLU A 80 -2.25 -3.28 -0.89
CA GLU A 80 -3.18 -3.94 -1.80
C GLU A 80 -4.46 -4.26 -1.04
N LEU A 81 -5.58 -3.97 -1.67
CA LEU A 81 -6.92 -4.18 -1.11
C LEU A 81 -7.64 -5.22 -1.97
N ALA A 82 -7.86 -6.40 -1.42
CA ALA A 82 -8.49 -7.49 -2.15
C ALA A 82 -9.95 -7.18 -2.49
N SER A 83 -10.34 -7.50 -3.71
CA SER A 83 -11.74 -7.56 -4.12
C SER A 83 -12.24 -9.01 -4.07
N PRO A 84 -13.57 -9.25 -4.11
CA PRO A 84 -14.10 -10.63 -4.11
C PRO A 84 -13.59 -11.50 -5.25
N ALA A 85 -13.23 -10.89 -6.38
CA ALA A 85 -12.72 -11.60 -7.55
C ALA A 85 -11.24 -11.93 -7.47
N ASP A 86 -10.51 -11.33 -6.54
CA ASP A 86 -9.07 -11.54 -6.42
C ASP A 86 -8.75 -12.89 -5.76
N GLU A 87 -7.73 -13.54 -6.29
CA GLU A 87 -7.16 -14.74 -5.70
C GLU A 87 -6.13 -14.32 -4.65
N PRO A 88 -6.31 -14.66 -3.34
CA PRO A 88 -5.37 -14.22 -2.30
C PRO A 88 -3.92 -14.60 -2.56
N GLN A 89 -3.69 -15.78 -3.13
CA GLN A 89 -2.32 -16.22 -3.41
C GLN A 89 -1.65 -15.37 -4.49
N ALA A 90 -2.41 -14.93 -5.49
CA ALA A 90 -1.89 -14.01 -6.51
C ALA A 90 -1.51 -12.65 -5.91
N LEU A 91 -2.31 -12.16 -4.95
CA LEU A 91 -2.00 -10.93 -4.23
C LEU A 91 -0.75 -11.09 -3.35
N ARG A 92 -0.57 -12.24 -2.74
CA ARG A 92 0.65 -12.52 -1.95
C ARG A 92 1.89 -12.55 -2.83
N HIS A 93 1.81 -13.09 -4.05
CA HIS A 93 2.92 -13.02 -5.00
C HIS A 93 3.25 -11.57 -5.36
N LYS A 94 2.22 -10.74 -5.53
CA LYS A 94 2.40 -9.31 -5.79
C LYS A 94 3.09 -8.62 -4.61
N MET A 95 2.67 -8.90 -3.39
CA MET A 95 3.29 -8.34 -2.19
C MET A 95 4.77 -8.74 -2.08
N ALA A 96 5.07 -10.02 -2.33
CA ALA A 96 6.45 -10.51 -2.32
C ALA A 96 7.31 -9.77 -3.37
N ALA A 97 6.75 -9.48 -4.54
CA ALA A 97 7.44 -8.72 -5.58
C ALA A 97 7.76 -7.29 -5.13
N TYR A 98 6.82 -6.62 -4.45
CA TYR A 98 7.09 -5.28 -3.90
C TYR A 98 8.24 -5.33 -2.88
N MET A 99 8.24 -6.32 -1.99
CA MET A 99 9.32 -6.47 -1.00
C MET A 99 10.67 -6.70 -1.69
N ALA A 100 10.71 -7.55 -2.71
CA ALA A 100 11.91 -7.84 -3.48
C ALA A 100 12.43 -6.61 -4.23
N ASN A 101 11.56 -5.67 -4.59
CA ASN A 101 11.90 -4.43 -5.28
C ASN A 101 12.24 -3.27 -4.35
N GLY A 102 12.23 -3.46 -3.04
CA GLY A 102 12.71 -2.48 -2.08
C GLY A 102 11.67 -1.80 -1.21
N ALA A 103 10.41 -2.22 -1.23
CA ALA A 103 9.43 -1.70 -0.28
C ALA A 103 9.86 -2.05 1.16
N SER A 104 9.70 -1.09 2.07
CA SER A 104 10.02 -1.31 3.49
C SER A 104 8.87 -2.00 4.22
N LEU A 105 7.64 -1.74 3.80
CA LEU A 105 6.43 -2.21 4.45
C LEU A 105 5.34 -2.44 3.41
N GLY A 106 4.58 -3.50 3.60
CA GLY A 106 3.41 -3.78 2.77
C GLY A 106 2.23 -4.24 3.61
N TRP A 107 1.05 -3.80 3.24
CA TRP A 107 -0.21 -4.24 3.84
C TRP A 107 -1.09 -4.88 2.77
N LEU A 108 -1.48 -6.13 3.00
CA LEU A 108 -2.51 -6.80 2.21
C LEU A 108 -3.79 -6.82 3.04
N LEU A 109 -4.79 -6.08 2.58
CA LEU A 109 -6.09 -5.95 3.26
C LEU A 109 -7.08 -6.93 2.64
N LEU A 110 -7.65 -7.79 3.47
CA LEU A 110 -8.58 -8.85 3.06
C LEU A 110 -9.96 -8.62 3.70
N PRO A 111 -10.84 -7.84 3.03
CA PRO A 111 -12.12 -7.43 3.63
C PRO A 111 -13.03 -8.59 4.02
N GLN A 112 -13.08 -9.66 3.22
CA GLN A 112 -13.98 -10.78 3.48
C GLN A 112 -13.69 -11.48 4.81
N SER A 113 -12.43 -11.58 5.18
CA SER A 113 -12.01 -12.19 6.45
C SER A 113 -11.66 -11.15 7.51
N ARG A 114 -11.69 -9.87 7.18
CA ARG A 114 -11.29 -8.76 8.05
C ARG A 114 -9.88 -8.95 8.59
N THR A 115 -8.98 -9.43 7.75
CA THR A 115 -7.58 -9.64 8.12
C THR A 115 -6.67 -8.69 7.38
N VAL A 116 -5.53 -8.41 8.01
CA VAL A 116 -4.44 -7.64 7.41
C VAL A 116 -3.17 -8.47 7.49
N GLU A 117 -2.52 -8.67 6.36
CA GLU A 117 -1.19 -9.26 6.32
C GLU A 117 -0.17 -8.13 6.28
N VAL A 118 0.78 -8.15 7.21
CA VAL A 118 1.85 -7.17 7.30
C VAL A 118 3.13 -7.78 6.76
N TRP A 119 3.65 -7.18 5.71
CA TRP A 119 4.85 -7.63 5.00
C TRP A 119 5.99 -6.68 5.30
N THR A 120 7.15 -7.22 5.70
CA THR A 120 8.35 -6.42 5.96
C THR A 120 9.53 -6.99 5.18
N ALA A 121 10.51 -6.13 4.88
CA ALA A 121 11.64 -6.50 4.03
C ALA A 121 12.60 -7.48 4.71
N ALA A 122 12.70 -7.45 6.04
CA ALA A 122 13.82 -8.05 6.76
C ALA A 122 13.68 -9.54 7.05
N GLU A 123 12.48 -10.06 7.23
CA GLU A 123 12.36 -11.42 7.78
C GLU A 123 11.32 -12.30 7.12
N THR A 124 10.48 -11.76 6.26
CA THR A 124 9.21 -12.42 6.02
C THR A 124 8.73 -12.38 4.57
N ALA A 125 9.63 -12.36 3.62
CA ALA A 125 9.24 -12.47 2.22
C ALA A 125 8.26 -13.64 1.98
N ASN A 126 8.25 -14.64 2.88
CA ASN A 126 7.42 -15.84 2.78
C ASN A 126 6.47 -16.06 3.95
N SER A 127 6.47 -15.19 4.97
CA SER A 127 5.66 -15.38 6.18
C SER A 127 5.23 -14.02 6.75
N PRO A 128 4.23 -13.38 6.17
CA PRO A 128 3.73 -12.11 6.72
C PRO A 128 3.10 -12.31 8.10
N LEU A 129 3.12 -11.27 8.92
CA LEU A 129 2.34 -11.22 10.15
C LEU A 129 0.87 -11.08 9.79
N VAL A 130 0.02 -11.92 10.34
CA VAL A 130 -1.43 -11.87 10.09
C VAL A 130 -2.13 -11.27 11.31
N LEU A 131 -2.86 -10.17 11.09
CA LEU A 131 -3.69 -9.52 12.11
C LEU A 131 -5.15 -9.81 11.82
N THR A 132 -5.89 -10.32 12.82
CA THR A 132 -7.31 -10.65 12.69
C THR A 132 -8.15 -9.52 13.25
N ASP A 133 -8.98 -8.93 12.41
CA ASP A 133 -9.88 -7.81 12.74
C ASP A 133 -9.22 -6.73 13.60
N PRO A 134 -8.06 -6.20 13.17
CA PRO A 134 -7.36 -5.21 13.98
C PRO A 134 -8.13 -3.90 14.02
N ASN A 135 -8.14 -3.26 15.19
CA ASN A 135 -8.67 -1.90 15.34
C ASN A 135 -7.57 -0.84 15.27
N ARG A 136 -6.33 -1.28 15.17
CA ARG A 136 -5.17 -0.40 15.12
C ARG A 136 -4.10 -1.03 14.24
N LEU A 137 -3.76 -0.34 13.16
CA LEU A 137 -2.70 -0.77 12.24
C LEU A 137 -1.57 0.25 12.31
N GLU A 138 -0.45 -0.15 12.88
CA GLU A 138 0.72 0.69 13.03
C GLU A 138 1.75 0.36 11.95
N ALA A 139 2.36 1.37 11.40
CA ALA A 139 3.39 1.20 10.39
C ALA A 139 4.78 0.87 10.97
N GLY A 140 4.87 0.76 12.29
CA GLY A 140 6.09 0.30 12.97
C GLY A 140 7.21 1.33 12.97
N LEU A 141 8.43 0.82 13.10
CA LEU A 141 9.63 1.66 13.23
C LEU A 141 9.97 2.41 11.93
N GLU A 142 9.56 1.89 10.79
CA GLU A 142 9.81 2.53 9.49
C GLU A 142 9.06 3.85 9.35
N PHE A 143 7.86 3.94 9.94
CA PHE A 143 6.99 5.11 9.87
C PHE A 143 6.41 5.40 11.27
N PRO A 144 7.24 5.88 12.21
CA PRO A 144 6.78 6.08 13.59
C PRO A 144 5.63 7.07 13.67
N GLY A 145 4.56 6.67 14.34
CA GLY A 145 3.36 7.49 14.48
C GLY A 145 2.38 7.41 13.33
N LEU A 146 2.67 6.64 12.29
CA LEU A 146 1.72 6.37 11.22
C LEU A 146 0.81 5.23 11.65
N VAL A 147 -0.44 5.54 11.96
CA VAL A 147 -1.41 4.62 12.55
C VAL A 147 -2.77 4.86 11.95
N MET A 148 -3.51 3.81 11.64
CA MET A 148 -4.90 3.92 11.23
C MET A 148 -5.74 2.78 11.79
N ASP A 149 -7.06 2.97 11.84
CA ASP A 149 -8.04 1.93 12.14
C ASP A 149 -8.63 1.43 10.83
N PRO A 150 -8.36 0.20 10.40
CA PRO A 150 -8.80 -0.28 9.09
C PRO A 150 -10.26 -0.72 9.05
N ARG A 151 -10.96 -0.76 10.18
CA ARG A 151 -12.31 -1.36 10.24
C ARG A 151 -13.33 -0.70 9.33
N ARG A 152 -13.22 0.61 9.10
CA ARG A 152 -14.12 1.31 8.20
C ARG A 152 -13.96 0.89 6.73
N ILE A 153 -12.82 0.32 6.38
CA ILE A 153 -12.58 -0.18 5.03
C ILE A 153 -13.45 -1.41 4.75
N TRP A 154 -13.75 -2.20 5.79
CA TRP A 154 -14.58 -3.39 5.63
C TRP A 154 -16.04 -3.06 5.30
N GLU A 155 -16.49 -1.89 5.71
CA GLU A 155 -17.87 -1.43 5.49
C GLU A 155 -18.08 -0.99 4.04
N VAL A 156 -19.25 -1.26 3.49
CA VAL A 156 -19.64 -0.79 2.15
C VAL A 156 -21.08 -0.29 2.16
#